data_efce5b44ed85018e893e25b1ec1415e2
#
_entry.id   efce5b44ed85018e893e25b1ec1415e2
#
_cell.length_a   1.000
_cell.length_b   1.000
_cell.length_c   1.000
_cell.angle_alpha   90.00
_cell.angle_beta   90.00
_cell.angle_gamma   90.00
#
_symmetry.space_group_name_H-M   'P 1'
#
loop_
_entity.id
_entity.type
_entity.pdbx_description
1 polymer ?
#
loop_
_entity_poly.entity_id
_entity_poly.type
_entity_poly.pdbx_seq_one_letter_code
_entity_poly.pdbx_strand_id
1 'polypeptide(L)'
;MAKYEQMKTLQDTTNEVLDLAATHFKVPREQLTADDDFFKRLGINSLQALDLLTRIEQHFRIELPDYELQGVSDFRTLAARIQSRL
;
A
#
# COMPACT_ATOMS: atom_id res chain seq x y z
N MET A 1 8.01 -20.86 15.41
CA MET A 1 7.84 -21.49 14.11
C MET A 1 7.87 -20.43 13.05
N ALA A 2 8.76 -20.61 12.08
CA ALA A 2 8.95 -19.61 11.04
C ALA A 2 7.69 -19.35 10.22
N LYS A 3 6.91 -20.35 9.95
CA LYS A 3 5.73 -20.17 9.12
C LYS A 3 4.67 -19.29 9.77
N TYR A 4 4.63 -19.23 11.08
CA TYR A 4 3.71 -18.33 11.75
C TYR A 4 4.14 -16.88 11.58
N GLU A 5 5.44 -16.67 11.58
CA GLU A 5 5.99 -15.33 11.42
C GLU A 5 5.77 -14.79 10.02
N GLN A 6 5.59 -15.68 9.05
CA GLN A 6 5.41 -15.30 7.67
C GLN A 6 3.96 -15.02 7.31
N MET A 7 3.04 -15.36 8.21
CA MET A 7 1.62 -15.13 7.95
C MET A 7 1.29 -13.68 8.28
N LYS A 8 0.85 -12.98 7.26
CA LYS A 8 0.45 -11.58 7.43
C LYS A 8 -1.06 -11.48 7.39
N THR A 9 -1.59 -10.74 8.34
CA THR A 9 -3.00 -10.39 8.31
C THR A 9 -3.19 -9.19 7.38
N LEU A 10 -4.42 -8.95 6.99
CA LEU A 10 -4.73 -7.74 6.21
C LEU A 10 -4.32 -6.49 6.99
N GLN A 11 -4.48 -6.51 8.31
CA GLN A 11 -4.07 -5.38 9.15
C GLN A 11 -2.56 -5.14 9.06
N ASP A 12 -1.77 -6.21 9.10
CA ASP A 12 -0.32 -6.10 8.99
C ASP A 12 0.07 -5.51 7.64
N THR A 13 -0.51 -6.01 6.56
CA THR A 13 -0.22 -5.52 5.22
C THR A 13 -0.65 -4.07 5.08
N THR A 14 -1.80 -3.70 5.62
CA THR A 14 -2.28 -2.31 5.58
C THR A 14 -1.29 -1.40 6.29
N ASN A 15 -0.82 -1.81 7.47
CA ASN A 15 0.14 -1.00 8.22
C ASN A 15 1.45 -0.84 7.44
N GLU A 16 1.93 -1.88 6.79
CA GLU A 16 3.15 -1.78 5.98
C GLU A 16 2.97 -0.83 4.80
N VAL A 17 1.81 -0.87 4.15
CA VAL A 17 1.51 0.04 3.04
C VAL A 17 1.49 1.49 3.52
N LEU A 18 0.85 1.74 4.67
CA LEU A 18 0.81 3.08 5.24
C LEU A 18 2.20 3.58 5.61
N ASP A 19 3.02 2.70 6.18
CA ASP A 19 4.40 3.05 6.52
C ASP A 19 5.21 3.39 5.27
N LEU A 20 5.05 2.60 4.21
CA LEU A 20 5.75 2.85 2.95
C LEU A 20 5.32 4.18 2.33
N ALA A 21 4.01 4.47 2.35
CA ALA A 21 3.51 5.73 1.81
C ALA A 21 4.03 6.92 2.62
N ALA A 22 4.00 6.82 3.94
CA ALA A 22 4.49 7.89 4.81
C ALA A 22 5.96 8.18 4.55
N THR A 23 6.77 7.14 4.42
CA THR A 23 8.19 7.27 4.15
C THR A 23 8.45 7.84 2.76
N HIS A 24 7.75 7.31 1.77
CA HIS A 24 7.97 7.69 0.38
C HIS A 24 7.62 9.16 0.13
N PHE A 25 6.53 9.63 0.71
CA PHE A 25 6.05 11.01 0.52
C PHE A 25 6.46 11.93 1.67
N LYS A 26 7.20 11.42 2.65
CA LYS A 26 7.74 12.22 3.77
C LYS A 26 6.64 12.93 4.55
N VAL A 27 5.58 12.19 4.86
CA VAL A 27 4.51 12.70 5.72
C VAL A 27 4.50 11.90 7.01
N PRO A 28 4.05 12.51 8.13
CA PRO A 28 3.95 11.77 9.39
C PRO A 28 3.01 10.59 9.26
N ARG A 29 3.42 9.43 9.76
CA ARG A 29 2.63 8.21 9.66
C ARG A 29 1.25 8.37 10.31
N GLU A 30 1.17 9.11 11.42
CA GLU A 30 -0.07 9.29 12.15
C GLU A 30 -1.10 10.13 11.39
N GLN A 31 -0.70 10.79 10.31
CA GLN A 31 -1.63 11.54 9.47
C GLN A 31 -2.34 10.67 8.44
N LEU A 32 -1.94 9.40 8.34
CA LEU A 32 -2.50 8.49 7.34
C LEU A 32 -3.34 7.42 8.02
N THR A 33 -4.52 7.16 7.47
CA THR A 33 -5.37 6.07 7.92
C THR A 33 -5.71 5.17 6.74
N ALA A 34 -6.12 3.94 7.05
CA ALA A 34 -6.40 2.94 6.03
C ALA A 34 -7.52 3.35 5.08
N ASP A 35 -8.46 4.12 5.56
CA ASP A 35 -9.64 4.51 4.77
C ASP A 35 -9.44 5.80 3.99
N ASP A 36 -8.29 6.45 4.14
CA ASP A 36 -7.99 7.67 3.39
C ASP A 36 -7.86 7.38 1.90
N ASP A 37 -8.41 8.27 1.10
CA ASP A 37 -8.13 8.32 -0.33
C ASP A 37 -6.72 8.87 -0.47
N PHE A 38 -5.78 8.05 -0.95
CA PHE A 38 -4.38 8.46 -0.96
C PHE A 38 -4.11 9.60 -1.95
N PHE A 39 -4.90 9.74 -3.02
CA PHE A 39 -4.74 10.88 -3.92
C PHE A 39 -5.07 12.18 -3.20
N LYS A 40 -6.17 12.19 -2.46
CA LYS A 40 -6.62 13.39 -1.75
C LYS A 40 -5.76 13.67 -0.52
N ARG A 41 -5.48 12.63 0.24
CA ARG A 41 -4.71 12.80 1.49
C ARG A 41 -3.30 13.26 1.22
N LEU A 42 -2.66 12.69 0.22
CA LEU A 42 -1.27 13.01 -0.10
C LEU A 42 -1.13 14.13 -1.13
N GLY A 43 -2.22 14.48 -1.79
CA GLY A 43 -2.18 15.53 -2.82
C GLY A 43 -1.35 15.12 -4.02
N ILE A 44 -1.36 13.83 -4.37
CA ILE A 44 -0.53 13.29 -5.44
C ILE A 44 -1.33 13.05 -6.70
N ASN A 45 -0.63 12.96 -7.82
CA ASN A 45 -1.22 12.60 -9.10
C ASN A 45 -0.95 11.13 -9.42
N SER A 46 -1.46 10.66 -10.55
CA SER A 46 -1.33 9.26 -10.96
C SER A 46 0.13 8.82 -11.11
N LEU A 47 0.97 9.72 -11.62
CA LEU A 47 2.38 9.40 -11.81
C LEU A 47 3.08 9.14 -10.48
N GLN A 48 2.78 9.99 -9.49
CA GLN A 48 3.34 9.81 -8.15
C GLN A 48 2.80 8.56 -7.47
N ALA A 49 1.54 8.23 -7.74
CA ALA A 49 0.96 6.99 -7.23
C ALA A 49 1.65 5.77 -7.83
N LEU A 50 2.02 5.82 -9.11
CA LEU A 50 2.77 4.73 -9.74
C LEU A 50 4.15 4.55 -9.11
N ASP A 51 4.80 5.64 -8.72
CA ASP A 51 6.08 5.56 -8.01
C ASP A 51 5.92 4.80 -6.70
N LEU A 52 4.86 5.11 -5.96
CA LEU A 52 4.59 4.40 -4.72
C LEU A 52 4.31 2.92 -4.98
N LEU A 53 3.54 2.62 -6.02
CA LEU A 53 3.24 1.23 -6.38
C LEU A 53 4.49 0.45 -6.73
N THR A 54 5.42 1.06 -7.45
CA THR A 54 6.69 0.42 -7.77
C THR A 54 7.44 0.07 -6.48
N ARG A 55 7.45 0.99 -5.54
CA ARG A 55 8.10 0.76 -4.26
C ARG A 55 7.42 -0.38 -3.50
N ILE A 56 6.11 -0.42 -3.53
CA ILE A 56 5.33 -1.47 -2.87
C ILE A 56 5.63 -2.82 -3.50
N GLU A 57 5.65 -2.89 -4.82
CA GLU A 57 5.96 -4.14 -5.52
C GLU A 57 7.34 -4.66 -5.13
N GLN A 58 8.31 -3.77 -5.04
CA GLN A 58 9.66 -4.14 -4.64
C GLN A 58 9.72 -4.62 -3.19
N HIS A 59 9.00 -3.93 -2.33
CA HIS A 59 8.99 -4.27 -0.89
C HIS A 59 8.40 -5.64 -0.63
N PHE A 60 7.27 -5.93 -1.26
CA PHE A 60 6.56 -7.20 -1.07
C PHE A 60 7.00 -8.29 -2.06
N ARG A 61 7.79 -7.93 -3.07
CA ARG A 61 8.26 -8.85 -4.12
C ARG A 61 7.08 -9.48 -4.86
N ILE A 62 6.16 -8.63 -5.27
CA ILE A 62 4.97 -9.03 -6.03
C ILE A 62 4.82 -8.15 -7.25
N GLU A 63 3.93 -8.54 -8.14
CA GLU A 63 3.54 -7.72 -9.27
C GLU A 63 2.06 -7.38 -9.14
N LEU A 64 1.74 -6.10 -9.39
CA LEU A 64 0.37 -5.62 -9.37
C LEU A 64 0.03 -5.09 -10.75
N PRO A 65 -0.64 -5.90 -11.59
CA PRO A 65 -1.04 -5.45 -12.92
C PRO A 65 -2.01 -4.28 -12.84
N ASP A 66 -2.01 -3.44 -13.87
CA ASP A 66 -2.85 -2.24 -13.90
C ASP A 66 -4.32 -2.55 -13.64
N TYR A 67 -4.82 -3.67 -14.16
CA TYR A 67 -6.24 -4.01 -13.99
C TYR A 67 -6.61 -4.26 -12.53
N GLU A 68 -5.67 -4.68 -11.70
CA GLU A 68 -5.91 -4.89 -10.28
C GLU A 68 -6.05 -3.56 -9.54
N LEU A 69 -5.55 -2.49 -10.12
CA LEU A 69 -5.52 -1.18 -9.48
C LEU A 69 -6.67 -0.28 -9.91
N GLN A 70 -7.47 -0.72 -10.86
CA GLN A 70 -8.62 0.06 -11.29
C GLN A 70 -9.62 0.23 -10.16
N GLY A 71 -10.00 1.47 -9.91
CA GLY A 71 -10.95 1.79 -8.85
C GLY A 71 -10.36 1.79 -7.45
N VAL A 72 -9.06 1.49 -7.32
CA VAL A 72 -8.40 1.52 -6.00
C VAL A 72 -7.95 2.94 -5.70
N SER A 73 -8.42 3.50 -4.59
CA SER A 73 -8.04 4.85 -4.21
C SER A 73 -7.70 4.97 -2.72
N ASP A 74 -8.00 3.97 -1.91
CA ASP A 74 -7.70 3.99 -0.49
C ASP A 74 -6.69 2.91 -0.12
N PHE A 75 -6.01 3.14 1.00
CA PHE A 75 -4.93 2.24 1.43
C PHE A 75 -5.43 0.85 1.77
N ARG A 76 -6.61 0.74 2.37
CA ARG A 76 -7.17 -0.56 2.76
C ARG A 76 -7.43 -1.44 1.54
N THR A 77 -8.05 -0.87 0.51
CA THR A 77 -8.33 -1.61 -0.72
C THR A 77 -7.02 -1.99 -1.41
N LEU A 78 -6.05 -1.08 -1.43
CA LEU A 78 -4.73 -1.38 -1.99
C LEU A 78 -4.09 -2.54 -1.23
N ALA A 79 -4.14 -2.50 0.10
CA ALA A 79 -3.57 -3.56 0.92
C ALA A 79 -4.25 -4.90 0.65
N ALA A 80 -5.56 -4.90 0.40
CA ALA A 80 -6.28 -6.13 0.08
C ALA A 80 -5.79 -6.74 -1.24
N ARG A 81 -5.53 -5.88 -2.24
CA ARG A 81 -4.97 -6.36 -3.50
C ARG A 81 -3.59 -6.97 -3.30
N ILE A 82 -2.76 -6.31 -2.49
CA ILE A 82 -1.43 -6.82 -2.16
C ILE A 82 -1.55 -8.16 -1.44
N GLN A 83 -2.43 -8.22 -0.44
CA GLN A 83 -2.62 -9.41 0.38
C GLN A 83 -2.96 -10.62 -0.48
N SER A 84 -3.77 -10.42 -1.52
CA SER A 84 -4.18 -11.51 -2.40
C SER A 84 -3.01 -12.07 -3.22
N ARG A 85 -1.89 -11.39 -3.26
CA ARG A 85 -0.69 -11.80 -4.00
C ARG A 85 0.43 -12.33 -3.11
N LEU A 86 0.24 -12.29 -1.80
CA LEU A 86 1.24 -12.78 -0.85
C LEU A 86 1.12 -14.32 -0.59
#